data_36915f30084fd1294fdaadcb0965801a
#
_entry.id   36915f30084fd1294fdaadcb0965801a
#
_cell.length_a   1.000
_cell.length_b   1.000
_cell.length_c   1.000
_cell.angle_alpha   90.00
_cell.angle_beta   90.00
_cell.angle_gamma   90.00
#
_symmetry.space_group_name_H-M   'P 1'
#
loop_
_entity.id
_entity.type
_entity.pdbx_description
1 polymer ?
#
loop_
_entity_poly.entity_id
_entity_poly.type
_entity_poly.pdbx_seq_one_letter_code
_entity_poly.pdbx_strand_id
1 'polypeptide(L)'
;HIFKNLMFQTCHNRVAGIGNTKGSQRAMNLLFAIRDIQLRTGRDLGATFLSGTVVVNALTELYVMFKYLRPQELQRQRISCFDAWAAIFTKKTADYELNVTGSVKRKERFRTYIKVPELAMFLREITDYRTADMINLDVPEKNVRFLSYPPTIEQEEMIGRLVSFAGSGQWEDLGLDVPQPDNLDKAKMLVATNVARKMALDMRLLGCKFKDDADNKASICARTIYDYYIRSNDNRGTQFVFSDLGTYKPNEWNVYTDIKEKLVRLGIPADEIQFIQCATTEMARKKLFEEMNNGKVRVLFGST
;
A
#
# COMPACT_ATOMS: atom_id res chain seq x y z
N HIS A 1 9.27 3.19 7.79
CA HIS A 1 9.80 2.71 6.49
C HIS A 1 11.28 3.04 6.24
N ILE A 2 11.86 4.04 6.88
CA ILE A 2 13.24 4.47 6.60
C ILE A 2 14.23 3.36 6.94
N PHE A 3 14.17 2.77 8.12
CA PHE A 3 15.12 1.77 8.57
C PHE A 3 15.04 0.45 7.79
N LYS A 4 13.88 0.08 7.27
CA LYS A 4 13.69 -1.17 6.50
C LYS A 4 14.43 -1.17 5.15
N ASN A 5 14.81 0.00 4.62
CA ASN A 5 15.53 0.16 3.36
C ASN A 5 17.05 0.22 3.54
N LEU A 6 17.62 -0.58 4.44
CA LEU A 6 19.05 -0.68 4.61
C LEU A 6 19.68 -1.54 3.52
N MET A 7 20.83 -1.10 3.03
CA MET A 7 21.64 -1.85 2.07
C MET A 7 22.17 -3.17 2.68
N PHE A 8 22.12 -4.23 1.89
CA PHE A 8 22.79 -5.49 2.19
C PHE A 8 23.27 -6.17 0.91
N GLN A 9 24.28 -7.01 1.04
CA GLN A 9 24.83 -7.79 -0.07
C GLN A 9 24.23 -9.19 -0.04
N THR A 10 24.01 -9.77 -1.23
CA THR A 10 23.53 -11.13 -1.40
C THR A 10 23.98 -11.71 -2.74
N CYS A 11 24.28 -13.01 -2.77
CA CYS A 11 24.52 -13.76 -4.00
C CYS A 11 23.22 -14.21 -4.69
N HIS A 12 22.05 -14.03 -4.06
CA HIS A 12 20.75 -14.41 -4.59
C HIS A 12 20.26 -13.41 -5.64
N ASN A 13 20.70 -13.55 -6.87
CA ASN A 13 20.22 -12.74 -7.99
C ASN A 13 18.89 -13.27 -8.54
N ARG A 14 17.94 -12.39 -8.84
CA ARG A 14 16.62 -12.70 -9.47
C ARG A 14 15.70 -13.59 -8.65
N VAL A 15 15.87 -13.65 -7.34
CA VAL A 15 14.97 -14.36 -6.42
C VAL A 15 13.95 -13.37 -5.90
N ALA A 16 12.65 -13.68 -6.04
CA ALA A 16 11.58 -12.84 -5.49
C ALA A 16 11.50 -12.99 -3.95
N GLY A 17 10.94 -11.98 -3.26
CA GLY A 17 10.88 -11.96 -1.78
C GLY A 17 12.13 -11.40 -1.12
N ILE A 18 13.12 -10.98 -1.89
CA ILE A 18 14.26 -10.17 -1.45
C ILE A 18 13.89 -8.71 -1.67
N GLY A 19 14.05 -7.88 -0.64
CA GLY A 19 13.83 -6.44 -0.72
C GLY A 19 14.87 -5.73 -1.59
N ASN A 20 14.79 -4.39 -1.62
CA ASN A 20 15.77 -3.59 -2.35
C ASN A 20 17.16 -3.70 -1.70
N THR A 21 18.09 -4.34 -2.40
CA THR A 21 19.47 -4.56 -1.92
C THR A 21 20.31 -3.29 -1.90
N LYS A 22 19.98 -2.29 -2.74
CA LYS A 22 20.73 -1.02 -2.81
C LYS A 22 20.47 -0.12 -1.58
N GLY A 23 19.31 -0.29 -0.95
CA GLY A 23 18.93 0.48 0.23
C GLY A 23 18.71 1.98 -0.05
N SER A 24 18.82 2.77 1.00
CA SER A 24 18.73 4.23 0.93
C SER A 24 19.83 4.88 1.78
N GLN A 25 20.27 6.08 1.36
CA GLN A 25 21.26 6.86 2.10
C GLN A 25 20.76 7.21 3.52
N ARG A 26 19.46 7.46 3.69
CA ARG A 26 18.85 7.74 5.01
C ARG A 26 18.99 6.55 5.97
N ALA A 27 18.75 5.32 5.49
CA ALA A 27 18.93 4.12 6.29
C ALA A 27 20.39 3.88 6.67
N MET A 28 21.30 4.19 5.76
CA MET A 28 22.75 4.08 5.99
C MET A 28 23.21 5.09 7.05
N ASN A 29 22.81 6.35 6.96
CA ASN A 29 23.12 7.36 7.95
C ASN A 29 22.57 6.98 9.33
N LEU A 30 21.37 6.42 9.39
CA LEU A 30 20.77 5.91 10.62
C LEU A 30 21.61 4.76 11.20
N LEU A 31 22.10 3.83 10.36
CA LEU A 31 22.96 2.75 10.81
C LEU A 31 24.23 3.30 11.45
N PHE A 32 24.89 4.28 10.83
CA PHE A 32 26.10 4.89 11.38
C PHE A 32 25.85 5.55 12.73
N ALA A 33 24.76 6.29 12.86
CA ALA A 33 24.39 6.90 14.15
C ALA A 33 24.15 5.85 15.24
N ILE A 34 23.45 4.76 14.93
CA ILE A 34 23.22 3.66 15.88
C ILE A 34 24.54 2.95 16.23
N ARG A 35 25.41 2.72 15.27
CA ARG A 35 26.74 2.12 15.51
C ARG A 35 27.60 2.95 16.44
N ASP A 36 27.60 4.26 16.29
CA ASP A 36 28.30 5.16 17.18
C ASP A 36 27.81 5.04 18.64
N ILE A 37 26.48 4.97 18.83
CA ILE A 37 25.89 4.76 20.17
C ILE A 37 26.29 3.38 20.72
N GLN A 38 26.20 2.33 19.90
CA GLN A 38 26.58 0.96 20.29
C GLN A 38 28.04 0.86 20.69
N LEU A 39 28.95 1.51 19.96
CA LEU A 39 30.38 1.57 20.27
C LEU A 39 30.63 2.29 21.61
N ARG A 40 29.96 3.42 21.84
CA ARG A 40 30.12 4.19 23.07
C ARG A 40 29.54 3.49 24.30
N THR A 41 28.45 2.73 24.13
CA THR A 41 27.79 2.04 25.25
C THR A 41 28.24 0.60 25.48
N GLY A 42 28.93 0.01 24.51
CA GLY A 42 29.31 -1.41 24.51
C GLY A 42 28.12 -2.37 24.43
N ARG A 43 26.94 -1.90 24.02
CA ARG A 43 25.69 -2.67 23.97
C ARG A 43 25.13 -2.71 22.54
N ASP A 44 24.42 -3.79 22.21
CA ASP A 44 23.75 -3.93 20.91
C ASP A 44 22.57 -2.97 20.74
N LEU A 45 21.85 -2.67 21.82
CA LEU A 45 20.69 -1.79 21.79
C LEU A 45 21.12 -0.33 21.84
N GLY A 46 20.89 0.39 20.77
CA GLY A 46 21.19 1.83 20.63
C GLY A 46 20.06 2.65 20.05
N ALA A 47 18.93 2.02 19.74
CA ALA A 47 17.75 2.68 19.18
C ALA A 47 16.47 1.89 19.48
N THR A 48 15.33 2.59 19.46
CA THR A 48 14.00 1.99 19.51
C THR A 48 13.28 2.26 18.20
N PHE A 49 12.79 1.21 17.55
CA PHE A 49 11.99 1.31 16.34
C PHE A 49 10.52 1.06 16.65
N LEU A 50 9.65 1.94 16.17
CA LEU A 50 8.20 1.79 16.26
C LEU A 50 7.65 1.42 14.88
N SER A 51 6.91 0.32 14.81
CA SER A 51 6.29 -0.15 13.57
C SER A 51 5.03 -0.94 13.87
N GLY A 52 3.94 -0.69 13.13
CA GLY A 52 2.73 -1.52 13.20
C GLY A 52 2.92 -2.91 12.60
N THR A 53 3.98 -3.13 11.81
CA THR A 53 4.29 -4.42 11.19
C THR A 53 5.80 -4.63 11.14
N VAL A 54 6.27 -5.77 11.62
CA VAL A 54 7.71 -6.11 11.62
C VAL A 54 8.17 -6.45 10.20
N VAL A 55 7.43 -7.30 9.50
CA VAL A 55 7.69 -7.73 8.13
C VAL A 55 6.49 -7.34 7.27
N VAL A 56 6.70 -6.54 6.22
CA VAL A 56 5.64 -6.05 5.32
C VAL A 56 5.78 -6.68 3.94
N ASN A 57 6.92 -6.48 3.30
CA ASN A 57 7.09 -6.77 1.88
C ASN A 57 8.09 -7.91 1.60
N ALA A 58 9.08 -8.09 2.47
CA ALA A 58 10.16 -9.03 2.21
C ALA A 58 10.70 -9.65 3.51
N LEU A 59 11.10 -10.91 3.45
CA LEU A 59 11.73 -11.60 4.58
C LEU A 59 13.03 -10.93 5.04
N THR A 60 13.69 -10.19 4.14
CA THR A 60 14.90 -9.42 4.43
C THR A 60 14.71 -8.32 5.45
N GLU A 61 13.48 -7.82 5.64
CA GLU A 61 13.20 -6.75 6.61
C GLU A 61 13.55 -7.16 8.04
N LEU A 62 13.31 -8.42 8.40
CA LEU A 62 13.66 -8.95 9.71
C LEU A 62 15.18 -9.03 9.91
N TYR A 63 15.92 -9.51 8.89
CA TYR A 63 17.38 -9.48 8.92
C TYR A 63 17.93 -8.06 9.08
N VAL A 64 17.36 -7.11 8.35
CA VAL A 64 17.74 -5.70 8.46
C VAL A 64 17.55 -5.15 9.87
N MET A 65 16.45 -5.50 10.54
CA MET A 65 16.24 -5.13 11.95
C MET A 65 17.30 -5.70 12.86
N PHE A 66 17.64 -6.97 12.73
CA PHE A 66 18.72 -7.57 13.51
C PHE A 66 20.09 -6.93 13.20
N LYS A 67 20.32 -6.53 11.98
CA LYS A 67 21.53 -5.80 11.59
C LYS A 67 21.65 -4.46 12.33
N TYR A 68 20.56 -3.78 12.66
CA TYR A 68 20.59 -2.59 13.49
C TYR A 68 20.74 -2.91 14.98
N LEU A 69 19.94 -3.84 15.49
CA LEU A 69 19.69 -3.98 16.92
C LEU A 69 20.46 -5.13 17.58
N ARG A 70 21.02 -6.07 16.80
CA ARG A 70 21.75 -7.24 17.30
C ARG A 70 23.04 -7.56 16.53
N PRO A 71 23.90 -6.59 16.25
CA PRO A 71 25.10 -6.84 15.45
C PRO A 71 26.10 -7.80 16.11
N GLN A 72 26.31 -7.71 17.42
CA GLN A 72 27.24 -8.61 18.15
C GLN A 72 26.71 -10.05 18.16
N GLU A 73 25.38 -10.21 18.35
CA GLU A 73 24.75 -11.51 18.32
C GLU A 73 24.79 -12.16 16.94
N LEU A 74 24.53 -11.38 15.86
CA LEU A 74 24.71 -11.85 14.49
C LEU A 74 26.17 -12.30 14.23
N GLN A 75 27.12 -11.59 14.78
CA GLN A 75 28.55 -11.93 14.67
C GLN A 75 28.89 -13.19 15.45
N ARG A 76 28.39 -13.30 16.70
CA ARG A 76 28.58 -14.47 17.57
C ARG A 76 28.07 -15.75 16.92
N GLN A 77 26.94 -15.67 16.24
CA GLN A 77 26.32 -16.80 15.53
C GLN A 77 26.89 -16.99 14.10
N ARG A 78 27.80 -16.15 13.65
CA ARG A 78 28.40 -16.17 12.30
C ARG A 78 27.37 -15.99 11.17
N ILE A 79 26.33 -15.22 11.39
CA ILE A 79 25.23 -14.92 10.46
C ILE A 79 25.12 -13.41 10.14
N SER A 80 26.24 -12.70 10.18
CA SER A 80 26.29 -11.26 9.94
C SER A 80 25.98 -10.86 8.50
N CYS A 81 26.19 -11.76 7.52
CA CYS A 81 25.75 -11.53 6.14
C CYS A 81 24.37 -12.13 5.89
N PHE A 82 23.63 -11.52 4.95
CA PHE A 82 22.27 -11.98 4.64
C PHE A 82 22.22 -13.43 4.18
N ASP A 83 23.15 -13.87 3.35
CA ASP A 83 23.11 -15.20 2.77
C ASP A 83 23.28 -16.30 3.84
N ALA A 84 24.16 -16.08 4.84
CA ALA A 84 24.32 -16.98 5.97
C ALA A 84 23.07 -17.03 6.86
N TRP A 85 22.47 -15.85 7.14
CA TRP A 85 21.21 -15.76 7.87
C TRP A 85 20.06 -16.44 7.13
N ALA A 86 19.94 -16.18 5.83
CA ALA A 86 18.91 -16.76 4.98
C ALA A 86 19.01 -18.29 4.87
N ALA A 87 20.22 -18.82 4.81
CA ALA A 87 20.45 -20.27 4.78
C ALA A 87 19.92 -20.98 6.04
N ILE A 88 19.90 -20.30 7.18
CA ILE A 88 19.41 -20.87 8.45
C ILE A 88 17.91 -20.66 8.65
N PHE A 89 17.40 -19.46 8.33
CA PHE A 89 16.06 -19.05 8.74
C PHE A 89 15.04 -18.95 7.61
N THR A 90 15.46 -19.15 6.35
CA THR A 90 14.54 -19.01 5.22
C THR A 90 14.58 -20.21 4.28
N LYS A 91 13.47 -20.46 3.60
CA LYS A 91 13.40 -21.49 2.57
C LYS A 91 13.03 -20.86 1.24
N LYS A 92 13.82 -21.17 0.21
CA LYS A 92 13.43 -20.90 -1.18
C LYS A 92 12.42 -21.93 -1.63
N THR A 93 11.32 -21.47 -2.19
CA THR A 93 10.34 -22.30 -2.87
C THR A 93 10.25 -21.90 -4.33
N ALA A 94 10.02 -22.88 -5.20
CA ALA A 94 9.76 -22.64 -6.61
C ALA A 94 8.30 -22.95 -6.88
N ASP A 95 7.54 -21.94 -7.25
CA ASP A 95 6.12 -22.05 -7.58
C ASP A 95 5.86 -21.64 -9.02
N TYR A 96 4.80 -22.19 -9.59
CA TYR A 96 4.30 -21.75 -10.89
C TYR A 96 3.31 -20.61 -10.70
N GLU A 97 3.62 -19.46 -11.31
CA GLU A 97 2.77 -18.27 -11.26
C GLU A 97 2.19 -17.98 -12.65
N LEU A 98 0.88 -17.72 -12.68
CA LEU A 98 0.23 -17.16 -13.87
C LEU A 98 0.74 -15.74 -14.09
N ASN A 99 1.26 -15.53 -15.29
CA ASN A 99 1.60 -14.18 -15.74
C ASN A 99 0.32 -13.48 -16.23
N VAL A 100 0.31 -12.15 -16.29
CA VAL A 100 -0.82 -11.36 -16.87
C VAL A 100 -1.12 -11.69 -18.32
N THR A 101 -0.19 -12.30 -19.04
CA THR A 101 -0.41 -12.83 -20.41
C THR A 101 -1.07 -14.21 -20.44
N GLY A 102 -1.49 -14.75 -19.27
CA GLY A 102 -2.03 -16.12 -19.17
C GLY A 102 -0.99 -17.23 -19.24
N SER A 103 0.30 -16.90 -19.42
CA SER A 103 1.38 -17.90 -19.41
C SER A 103 1.80 -18.28 -18.01
N VAL A 104 2.12 -19.55 -17.79
CA VAL A 104 2.64 -20.07 -16.52
C VAL A 104 4.16 -19.99 -16.53
N LYS A 105 4.75 -19.33 -15.54
CA LYS A 105 6.21 -19.26 -15.35
C LYS A 105 6.60 -19.75 -13.98
N ARG A 106 7.66 -20.58 -13.93
CA ARG A 106 8.29 -20.99 -12.68
C ARG A 106 9.08 -19.81 -12.11
N LYS A 107 8.78 -19.43 -10.85
CA LYS A 107 9.51 -18.41 -10.11
C LYS A 107 10.04 -18.97 -8.80
N GLU A 108 11.31 -18.69 -8.52
CA GLU A 108 11.88 -18.93 -7.19
C GLU A 108 11.63 -17.73 -6.28
N ARG A 109 11.22 -18.03 -5.04
CA ARG A 109 10.96 -17.00 -4.01
C ARG A 109 11.51 -17.43 -2.65
N PHE A 110 11.95 -16.45 -1.88
CA PHE A 110 11.97 -16.56 -0.43
C PHE A 110 10.56 -16.26 0.12
N ARG A 111 9.86 -17.28 0.56
CA ARG A 111 8.45 -17.16 0.96
C ARG A 111 8.20 -17.51 2.42
N THR A 112 8.97 -18.39 2.98
CA THR A 112 8.75 -18.94 4.31
C THR A 112 9.98 -18.85 5.18
N TYR A 113 9.72 -18.54 6.45
CA TYR A 113 10.72 -18.76 7.50
C TYR A 113 10.73 -20.24 7.89
N ILE A 114 11.93 -20.73 8.21
CA ILE A 114 12.16 -22.01 8.86
C ILE A 114 12.81 -21.75 10.23
N LYS A 115 12.82 -22.74 11.11
CA LYS A 115 13.29 -22.59 12.50
C LYS A 115 12.59 -21.42 13.21
N VAL A 116 11.28 -21.35 13.04
CA VAL A 116 10.45 -20.26 13.57
C VAL A 116 10.58 -20.09 15.09
N PRO A 117 10.63 -21.16 15.93
CA PRO A 117 10.82 -21.03 17.36
C PRO A 117 12.11 -20.30 17.74
N GLU A 118 13.23 -20.66 17.13
CA GLU A 118 14.54 -20.04 17.37
C GLU A 118 14.54 -18.59 16.92
N LEU A 119 13.97 -18.31 15.75
CA LEU A 119 13.85 -16.94 15.22
C LEU A 119 12.94 -16.08 16.10
N ALA A 120 11.86 -16.65 16.62
CA ALA A 120 10.95 -15.96 17.55
C ALA A 120 11.64 -15.64 18.87
N MET A 121 12.44 -16.55 19.43
CA MET A 121 13.25 -16.28 20.64
C MET A 121 14.23 -15.13 20.38
N PHE A 122 14.93 -15.16 19.25
CA PHE A 122 15.86 -14.14 18.85
C PHE A 122 15.22 -12.75 18.73
N LEU A 123 13.97 -12.71 18.25
CA LEU A 123 13.17 -11.48 18.15
C LEU A 123 12.62 -11.02 19.50
N ARG A 124 12.11 -11.94 20.34
CA ARG A 124 11.48 -11.61 21.63
C ARG A 124 12.42 -10.88 22.59
N GLU A 125 13.71 -11.14 22.53
CA GLU A 125 14.69 -10.48 23.39
C GLU A 125 14.80 -8.96 23.14
N ILE A 126 14.38 -8.48 21.98
CA ILE A 126 14.50 -7.06 21.59
C ILE A 126 13.17 -6.41 21.21
N THR A 127 12.05 -7.13 21.36
CA THR A 127 10.75 -6.64 20.89
C THR A 127 9.71 -6.68 21.99
N ASP A 128 9.04 -5.55 22.23
CA ASP A 128 7.75 -5.52 22.91
C ASP A 128 6.65 -5.57 21.85
N TYR A 129 6.02 -6.72 21.70
CA TYR A 129 4.99 -6.96 20.70
C TYR A 129 3.61 -6.97 21.34
N ARG A 130 2.72 -6.09 20.84
CA ARG A 130 1.35 -5.94 21.30
C ARG A 130 0.39 -6.12 20.16
N THR A 131 -0.57 -7.02 20.31
CA THR A 131 -1.70 -7.17 19.38
C THR A 131 -2.90 -6.37 19.84
N ALA A 132 -3.84 -6.11 18.95
CA ALA A 132 -5.10 -5.43 19.30
C ALA A 132 -5.85 -6.16 20.43
N ASP A 133 -5.84 -7.51 20.42
CA ASP A 133 -6.48 -8.34 21.44
C ASP A 133 -5.84 -8.22 22.83
N MET A 134 -4.53 -7.90 22.88
CA MET A 134 -3.80 -7.68 24.17
C MET A 134 -4.06 -6.30 24.76
N ILE A 135 -4.55 -5.35 23.96
CA ILE A 135 -4.69 -3.95 24.39
C ILE A 135 -6.12 -3.65 24.85
N ASN A 136 -7.08 -4.56 24.63
CA ASN A 136 -8.50 -4.37 24.95
C ASN A 136 -9.04 -3.01 24.46
N LEU A 137 -8.80 -2.70 23.18
CA LEU A 137 -9.35 -1.48 22.58
C LEU A 137 -10.87 -1.60 22.48
N ASP A 138 -11.57 -0.57 22.95
CA ASP A 138 -13.00 -0.42 22.70
C ASP A 138 -13.21 -0.05 21.23
N VAL A 139 -13.48 -1.06 20.43
CA VAL A 139 -13.69 -0.92 18.97
C VAL A 139 -15.13 -1.28 18.63
N PRO A 140 -15.75 -0.57 17.68
CA PRO A 140 -17.11 -0.88 17.25
C PRO A 140 -17.17 -2.25 16.55
N GLU A 141 -18.36 -2.84 16.56
CA GLU A 141 -18.63 -4.08 15.82
C GLU A 141 -18.37 -3.87 14.32
N LYS A 142 -17.62 -4.81 13.74
CA LYS A 142 -17.23 -4.74 12.34
C LYS A 142 -18.15 -5.57 11.46
N ASN A 143 -18.91 -4.90 10.59
CA ASN A 143 -19.70 -5.53 9.54
C ASN A 143 -19.06 -5.25 8.16
N VAL A 144 -18.51 -6.26 7.49
CA VAL A 144 -17.82 -6.12 6.20
C VAL A 144 -18.74 -6.55 5.07
N ARG A 145 -18.94 -5.67 4.10
CA ARG A 145 -19.67 -5.96 2.86
C ARG A 145 -18.74 -5.78 1.66
N PHE A 146 -18.64 -6.80 0.83
CA PHE A 146 -17.94 -6.73 -0.45
C PHE A 146 -18.96 -6.49 -1.57
N LEU A 147 -18.77 -5.41 -2.30
CA LEU A 147 -19.58 -5.08 -3.47
C LEU A 147 -18.77 -5.38 -4.72
N SER A 148 -19.20 -6.36 -5.51
CA SER A 148 -18.60 -6.70 -6.80
C SER A 148 -19.54 -6.34 -7.92
N TYR A 149 -19.01 -5.73 -8.95
CA TYR A 149 -19.77 -5.32 -10.13
C TYR A 149 -19.06 -5.82 -11.39
N PRO A 150 -19.81 -6.18 -12.44
CA PRO A 150 -19.21 -6.53 -13.72
C PRO A 150 -18.47 -5.33 -14.31
N PRO A 151 -17.46 -5.55 -15.15
CA PRO A 151 -16.81 -4.47 -15.88
C PRO A 151 -17.80 -3.82 -16.87
N THR A 152 -17.59 -2.53 -17.14
CA THR A 152 -18.30 -1.85 -18.23
C THR A 152 -17.75 -2.30 -19.60
N ILE A 153 -18.49 -2.05 -20.68
CA ILE A 153 -18.05 -2.42 -22.04
C ILE A 153 -16.68 -1.81 -22.36
N GLU A 154 -16.46 -0.54 -22.03
CA GLU A 154 -15.15 0.10 -22.24
C GLU A 154 -14.02 -0.55 -21.41
N GLN A 155 -14.34 -1.02 -20.21
CA GLN A 155 -13.38 -1.75 -19.37
C GLN A 155 -13.04 -3.13 -19.96
N GLU A 156 -14.01 -3.86 -20.50
CA GLU A 156 -13.77 -5.14 -21.17
C GLU A 156 -12.88 -4.99 -22.40
N GLU A 157 -13.12 -4.00 -23.24
CA GLU A 157 -12.25 -3.69 -24.38
C GLU A 157 -10.83 -3.35 -23.92
N MET A 158 -10.69 -2.55 -22.85
CA MET A 158 -9.38 -2.17 -22.31
C MET A 158 -8.63 -3.35 -21.69
N ILE A 159 -9.31 -4.34 -21.11
CA ILE A 159 -8.70 -5.60 -20.66
C ILE A 159 -8.02 -6.31 -21.84
N GLY A 160 -8.70 -6.40 -22.99
CA GLY A 160 -8.11 -6.99 -24.21
C GLY A 160 -6.84 -6.26 -24.64
N ARG A 161 -6.86 -4.92 -24.66
CA ARG A 161 -5.70 -4.10 -24.98
C ARG A 161 -4.55 -4.27 -23.99
N LEU A 162 -4.87 -4.36 -22.68
CA LEU A 162 -3.87 -4.62 -21.65
C LEU A 162 -3.20 -5.98 -21.80
N VAL A 163 -3.94 -7.02 -22.17
CA VAL A 163 -3.39 -8.35 -22.45
C VAL A 163 -2.45 -8.31 -23.63
N SER A 164 -2.84 -7.63 -24.73
CA SER A 164 -1.99 -7.43 -25.89
C SER A 164 -0.69 -6.70 -25.53
N PHE A 165 -0.79 -5.56 -24.85
CA PHE A 165 0.36 -4.79 -24.37
C PHE A 165 1.27 -5.60 -23.44
N ALA A 166 0.71 -6.36 -22.51
CA ALA A 166 1.50 -7.21 -21.61
C ALA A 166 2.27 -8.29 -22.36
N GLY A 167 1.76 -8.76 -23.50
CA GLY A 167 2.41 -9.71 -24.39
C GLY A 167 3.50 -9.05 -25.24
N SER A 168 3.12 -8.08 -26.06
CA SER A 168 3.98 -7.43 -27.06
C SER A 168 4.99 -6.46 -26.43
N GLY A 169 4.56 -5.68 -25.47
CA GLY A 169 5.30 -4.53 -24.91
C GLY A 169 5.17 -3.26 -25.76
N GLN A 170 4.35 -3.27 -26.79
CA GLN A 170 4.13 -2.10 -27.66
C GLN A 170 3.12 -1.15 -27.01
N TRP A 171 3.52 0.12 -26.84
CA TRP A 171 2.69 1.13 -26.19
C TRP A 171 1.37 1.40 -26.91
N GLU A 172 1.43 1.30 -28.23
CA GLU A 172 0.31 1.52 -29.16
C GLU A 172 -0.86 0.56 -28.89
N ASP A 173 -0.57 -0.64 -28.40
CA ASP A 173 -1.60 -1.64 -28.07
C ASP A 173 -2.59 -1.14 -27.00
N LEU A 174 -2.14 -0.24 -26.12
CA LEU A 174 -3.01 0.37 -25.13
C LEU A 174 -4.00 1.37 -25.74
N GLY A 175 -3.64 1.96 -26.90
CA GLY A 175 -4.46 2.97 -27.55
C GLY A 175 -4.75 4.19 -26.67
N LEU A 176 -3.82 4.57 -25.78
CA LEU A 176 -3.94 5.72 -24.89
C LEU A 176 -3.28 6.95 -25.52
N ASP A 177 -3.92 8.13 -25.34
CA ASP A 177 -3.42 9.41 -25.84
C ASP A 177 -2.42 10.08 -24.85
N VAL A 178 -1.67 9.29 -24.11
CA VAL A 178 -0.66 9.74 -23.15
C VAL A 178 0.73 9.31 -23.63
N PRO A 179 1.78 10.10 -23.35
CA PRO A 179 3.14 9.76 -23.76
C PRO A 179 3.61 8.44 -23.19
N GLN A 180 4.40 7.71 -23.99
CA GLN A 180 5.07 6.50 -23.56
C GLN A 180 6.10 6.84 -22.45
N PRO A 181 6.17 6.08 -21.34
CA PRO A 181 7.21 6.25 -20.35
C PRO A 181 8.62 5.92 -20.87
N ASP A 182 9.63 6.71 -20.51
CA ASP A 182 11.03 6.55 -20.98
C ASP A 182 11.65 5.17 -20.69
N ASN A 183 11.16 4.44 -19.70
CA ASN A 183 11.69 3.14 -19.25
C ASN A 183 10.69 1.99 -19.44
N LEU A 184 9.92 2.01 -20.53
CA LEU A 184 8.84 1.04 -20.76
C LEU A 184 9.29 -0.41 -20.67
N ASP A 185 10.43 -0.78 -21.29
CA ASP A 185 10.93 -2.15 -21.33
C ASP A 185 11.15 -2.76 -19.92
N LYS A 186 11.62 -1.93 -18.96
CA LYS A 186 11.83 -2.35 -17.57
C LYS A 186 10.57 -2.24 -16.72
N ALA A 187 9.68 -1.33 -17.07
CA ALA A 187 8.50 -0.97 -16.29
C ALA A 187 7.19 -1.53 -16.86
N LYS A 188 7.24 -2.29 -17.97
CA LYS A 188 6.04 -2.79 -18.69
C LYS A 188 4.96 -3.33 -17.76
N MET A 189 5.30 -4.22 -16.87
CA MET A 189 4.34 -4.82 -15.95
C MET A 189 3.82 -3.86 -14.89
N LEU A 190 4.66 -2.91 -14.44
CA LEU A 190 4.24 -1.86 -13.52
C LEU A 190 3.25 -0.91 -14.19
N VAL A 191 3.52 -0.56 -15.45
CA VAL A 191 2.62 0.27 -16.27
C VAL A 191 1.30 -0.45 -16.50
N ALA A 192 1.31 -1.71 -16.95
CA ALA A 192 0.10 -2.51 -17.13
C ALA A 192 -0.74 -2.59 -15.84
N THR A 193 -0.11 -2.83 -14.70
CA THR A 193 -0.78 -2.86 -13.40
C THR A 193 -1.38 -1.50 -13.03
N ASN A 194 -0.65 -0.40 -13.28
CA ASN A 194 -1.15 0.94 -13.01
C ASN A 194 -2.35 1.30 -13.90
N VAL A 195 -2.30 0.98 -15.18
CA VAL A 195 -3.42 1.15 -16.12
C VAL A 195 -4.62 0.32 -15.67
N ALA A 196 -4.40 -0.97 -15.32
CA ALA A 196 -5.45 -1.84 -14.81
C ALA A 196 -6.12 -1.31 -13.54
N ARG A 197 -5.34 -0.79 -12.58
CA ARG A 197 -5.88 -0.18 -11.35
C ARG A 197 -6.70 1.07 -11.64
N LYS A 198 -6.23 1.94 -12.53
CA LYS A 198 -6.92 3.16 -12.92
C LYS A 198 -8.24 2.85 -13.62
N MET A 199 -8.23 2.00 -14.66
CA MET A 199 -9.43 1.63 -15.39
C MET A 199 -10.47 0.93 -14.50
N ALA A 200 -10.02 0.10 -13.56
CA ALA A 200 -10.91 -0.60 -12.65
C ALA A 200 -11.65 0.33 -11.69
N LEU A 201 -11.13 1.53 -11.45
CA LEU A 201 -11.80 2.56 -10.65
C LEU A 201 -12.68 3.44 -11.54
N ASP A 202 -12.08 4.06 -12.54
CA ASP A 202 -12.75 4.95 -13.50
C ASP A 202 -11.88 5.11 -14.76
N MET A 203 -12.47 4.87 -15.94
CA MET A 203 -11.76 4.98 -17.22
C MET A 203 -11.19 6.38 -17.47
N ARG A 204 -11.82 7.43 -16.97
CA ARG A 204 -11.37 8.83 -17.09
C ARG A 204 -10.01 9.09 -16.45
N LEU A 205 -9.54 8.22 -15.53
CA LEU A 205 -8.16 8.25 -15.01
C LEU A 205 -7.09 7.90 -16.06
N LEU A 206 -7.48 7.34 -17.19
CA LEU A 206 -6.58 7.00 -18.30
C LEU A 206 -6.50 8.09 -19.36
N GLY A 207 -7.42 9.04 -19.36
CA GLY A 207 -7.42 10.16 -20.31
C GLY A 207 -8.79 10.76 -20.54
N CYS A 208 -8.81 11.99 -21.08
CA CYS A 208 -10.03 12.78 -21.28
C CYS A 208 -10.97 12.27 -22.38
N LYS A 209 -10.53 11.30 -23.19
CA LYS A 209 -11.37 10.67 -24.22
C LYS A 209 -12.47 9.77 -23.63
N PHE A 210 -12.27 9.26 -22.43
CA PHE A 210 -13.25 8.41 -21.76
C PHE A 210 -14.33 9.24 -21.09
N LYS A 211 -15.56 8.73 -21.14
CA LYS A 211 -16.72 9.41 -20.58
C LYS A 211 -17.06 8.83 -19.19
N ASP A 212 -17.93 9.54 -18.49
CA ASP A 212 -18.53 9.03 -17.26
C ASP A 212 -19.47 7.86 -17.58
N ASP A 213 -19.45 6.86 -16.70
CA ASP A 213 -20.32 5.70 -16.80
C ASP A 213 -21.09 5.53 -15.48
N ALA A 214 -22.40 5.25 -15.58
CA ALA A 214 -23.24 5.06 -14.42
C ALA A 214 -22.86 3.82 -13.60
N ASP A 215 -22.23 2.84 -14.23
CA ASP A 215 -21.87 1.56 -13.62
C ASP A 215 -20.38 1.43 -13.29
N ASN A 216 -19.59 2.52 -13.46
CA ASN A 216 -18.23 2.55 -12.95
C ASN A 216 -18.21 2.63 -11.42
N LYS A 217 -17.08 2.24 -10.80
CA LYS A 217 -16.95 2.18 -9.34
C LYS A 217 -17.16 3.53 -8.65
N ALA A 218 -16.79 4.65 -9.29
CA ALA A 218 -16.99 5.98 -8.72
C ALA A 218 -18.48 6.33 -8.62
N SER A 219 -19.25 6.05 -9.68
CA SER A 219 -20.70 6.28 -9.72
C SER A 219 -21.45 5.38 -8.74
N ILE A 220 -21.06 4.10 -8.67
CA ILE A 220 -21.63 3.14 -7.72
C ILE A 220 -21.31 3.56 -6.27
N CYS A 221 -20.07 4.01 -6.01
CA CYS A 221 -19.68 4.54 -4.71
C CYS A 221 -20.58 5.73 -4.31
N ALA A 222 -20.81 6.67 -5.21
CA ALA A 222 -21.70 7.80 -4.95
C ALA A 222 -23.11 7.35 -4.57
N ARG A 223 -23.71 6.42 -5.33
CA ARG A 223 -25.04 5.85 -4.99
C ARG A 223 -25.04 5.16 -3.63
N THR A 224 -24.00 4.38 -3.34
CA THR A 224 -23.87 3.67 -2.06
C THR A 224 -23.77 4.66 -0.89
N ILE A 225 -22.96 5.70 -1.02
CA ILE A 225 -22.84 6.76 -0.01
C ILE A 225 -24.18 7.44 0.22
N TYR A 226 -24.90 7.76 -0.86
CA TYR A 226 -26.21 8.38 -0.78
C TYR A 226 -27.24 7.50 -0.06
N ASP A 227 -27.27 6.20 -0.37
CA ASP A 227 -28.16 5.26 0.31
C ASP A 227 -27.92 5.20 1.83
N TYR A 228 -26.65 5.16 2.24
CA TYR A 228 -26.31 5.21 3.67
C TYR A 228 -26.59 6.56 4.29
N TYR A 229 -26.39 7.65 3.55
CA TYR A 229 -26.73 9.00 4.01
C TYR A 229 -28.20 9.12 4.36
N ILE A 230 -29.09 8.65 3.49
CA ILE A 230 -30.53 8.67 3.73
C ILE A 230 -30.94 7.76 4.89
N ARG A 231 -30.44 6.51 4.91
CA ARG A 231 -30.75 5.52 5.97
C ARG A 231 -30.31 5.96 7.37
N SER A 232 -29.25 6.73 7.47
CA SER A 232 -28.70 7.22 8.74
C SER A 232 -29.07 8.67 9.03
N ASN A 233 -30.09 9.21 8.38
CA ASN A 233 -30.46 10.62 8.52
C ASN A 233 -30.92 10.98 9.93
N ASP A 234 -31.68 10.10 10.59
CA ASP A 234 -32.25 10.35 11.93
C ASP A 234 -31.18 10.53 13.01
N ASN A 235 -30.06 9.78 12.88
CA ASN A 235 -28.94 9.88 13.82
C ASN A 235 -27.74 10.65 13.25
N ARG A 236 -27.91 11.30 12.10
CA ARG A 236 -26.86 12.05 11.38
C ARG A 236 -25.56 11.25 11.19
N GLY A 237 -25.71 9.97 10.82
CA GLY A 237 -24.58 9.06 10.63
C GLY A 237 -23.53 9.59 9.66
N THR A 238 -22.28 9.34 9.93
CA THR A 238 -21.12 9.85 9.19
C THR A 238 -20.41 8.74 8.42
N GLN A 239 -19.78 9.09 7.30
CA GLN A 239 -19.13 8.16 6.40
C GLN A 239 -17.73 8.65 6.06
N PHE A 240 -16.74 7.73 6.11
CA PHE A 240 -15.40 7.93 5.56
C PHE A 240 -15.30 7.25 4.20
N VAL A 241 -14.72 7.96 3.24
CA VAL A 241 -14.47 7.44 1.89
C VAL A 241 -12.98 7.44 1.62
N PHE A 242 -12.41 6.29 1.29
CA PHE A 242 -11.00 6.13 1.01
C PHE A 242 -10.78 5.54 -0.39
N SER A 243 -9.79 6.06 -1.09
CA SER A 243 -9.29 5.51 -2.34
C SER A 243 -7.79 5.69 -2.45
N ASP A 244 -7.10 4.68 -3.02
CA ASP A 244 -5.67 4.76 -3.32
C ASP A 244 -5.37 5.62 -4.56
N LEU A 245 -6.38 5.87 -5.40
CA LEU A 245 -6.25 6.57 -6.68
C LEU A 245 -7.35 7.63 -6.83
N GLY A 246 -7.06 8.66 -7.63
CA GLY A 246 -8.05 9.69 -7.93
C GLY A 246 -8.45 10.53 -6.73
N THR A 247 -7.56 10.65 -5.73
CA THR A 247 -7.78 11.48 -4.54
C THR A 247 -7.83 12.97 -4.90
N TYR A 248 -8.39 13.78 -4.00
CA TYR A 248 -8.57 15.21 -4.22
C TYR A 248 -7.27 15.93 -4.59
N LYS A 249 -7.33 16.69 -5.69
CA LYS A 249 -6.33 17.64 -6.14
C LYS A 249 -7.01 18.92 -6.58
N PRO A 250 -6.56 20.09 -6.08
CA PRO A 250 -7.11 21.36 -6.52
C PRO A 250 -6.82 21.57 -8.01
N ASN A 251 -7.80 22.16 -8.73
CA ASN A 251 -7.69 22.56 -10.13
C ASN A 251 -7.49 21.42 -11.16
N GLU A 252 -7.58 20.15 -10.75
CA GLU A 252 -7.54 19.00 -11.63
C GLU A 252 -8.80 18.16 -11.43
N TRP A 253 -9.31 17.56 -12.53
CA TRP A 253 -10.34 16.55 -12.40
C TRP A 253 -9.82 15.35 -11.58
N ASN A 254 -10.60 14.90 -10.63
CA ASN A 254 -10.27 13.73 -9.84
C ASN A 254 -11.56 13.03 -9.38
N VAL A 255 -11.44 11.74 -9.02
CA VAL A 255 -12.56 10.89 -8.66
C VAL A 255 -13.30 11.41 -7.42
N TYR A 256 -12.59 11.96 -6.45
CA TYR A 256 -13.22 12.50 -5.23
C TYR A 256 -14.12 13.70 -5.52
N THR A 257 -13.67 14.62 -6.37
CA THR A 257 -14.48 15.76 -6.80
C THR A 257 -15.69 15.29 -7.61
N ASP A 258 -15.53 14.34 -8.50
CA ASP A 258 -16.63 13.76 -9.28
C ASP A 258 -17.67 13.07 -8.38
N ILE A 259 -17.25 12.27 -7.41
CA ILE A 259 -18.16 11.67 -6.45
C ILE A 259 -18.89 12.75 -5.64
N LYS A 260 -18.19 13.79 -5.15
CA LYS A 260 -18.82 14.91 -4.45
C LYS A 260 -19.87 15.59 -5.30
N GLU A 261 -19.59 15.89 -6.56
CA GLU A 261 -20.54 16.49 -7.48
C GLU A 261 -21.79 15.61 -7.70
N LYS A 262 -21.58 14.30 -7.84
CA LYS A 262 -22.68 13.33 -7.93
C LYS A 262 -23.54 13.32 -6.66
N LEU A 263 -22.94 13.35 -5.49
CA LEU A 263 -23.64 13.40 -4.21
C LEU A 263 -24.45 14.69 -4.04
N VAL A 264 -23.90 15.83 -4.45
CA VAL A 264 -24.60 17.11 -4.43
C VAL A 264 -25.80 17.09 -5.39
N ARG A 265 -25.65 16.52 -6.59
CA ARG A 265 -26.77 16.33 -7.53
C ARG A 265 -27.85 15.40 -6.98
N LEU A 266 -27.51 14.43 -6.15
CA LEU A 266 -28.45 13.55 -5.45
C LEU A 266 -29.15 14.24 -4.26
N GLY A 267 -28.70 15.42 -3.84
CA GLY A 267 -29.34 16.25 -2.83
C GLY A 267 -28.60 16.34 -1.49
N ILE A 268 -27.35 15.84 -1.38
CA ILE A 268 -26.54 16.06 -0.18
C ILE A 268 -25.99 17.50 -0.21
N PRO A 269 -26.16 18.30 0.87
CA PRO A 269 -25.58 19.63 0.95
C PRO A 269 -24.05 19.61 0.80
N ALA A 270 -23.50 20.54 0.00
CA ALA A 270 -22.08 20.57 -0.33
C ALA A 270 -21.15 20.82 0.88
N ASP A 271 -21.64 21.47 1.91
CA ASP A 271 -20.96 21.74 3.18
C ASP A 271 -20.90 20.51 4.10
N GLU A 272 -21.80 19.56 3.95
CA GLU A 272 -21.73 18.26 4.65
C GLU A 272 -20.70 17.29 4.06
N ILE A 273 -20.08 17.65 2.91
CA ILE A 273 -19.09 16.82 2.20
C ILE A 273 -17.74 17.53 2.20
N GLN A 274 -16.74 16.94 2.83
CA GLN A 274 -15.41 17.54 2.97
C GLN A 274 -14.27 16.63 2.50
N PHE A 275 -13.10 17.22 2.19
CA PHE A 275 -11.87 16.53 1.85
C PHE A 275 -10.83 16.76 2.94
N ILE A 276 -10.22 15.69 3.46
CA ILE A 276 -9.17 15.80 4.49
C ILE A 276 -7.95 16.61 3.98
N GLN A 277 -7.70 16.58 2.68
CA GLN A 277 -6.61 17.32 2.04
C GLN A 277 -6.77 18.85 2.16
N CYS A 278 -8.00 19.34 2.35
CA CYS A 278 -8.25 20.77 2.60
C CYS A 278 -7.89 21.20 4.02
N ALA A 279 -7.83 20.26 4.98
CA ALA A 279 -7.42 20.52 6.35
C ALA A 279 -5.90 20.32 6.50
N THR A 280 -5.13 21.35 6.11
CA THR A 280 -3.66 21.28 6.04
C THR A 280 -2.96 21.40 7.39
N THR A 281 -3.61 21.98 8.40
CA THR A 281 -3.06 22.13 9.75
C THR A 281 -3.68 21.14 10.72
N GLU A 282 -2.97 20.83 11.80
CA GLU A 282 -3.48 19.96 12.86
C GLU A 282 -4.77 20.50 13.50
N MET A 283 -4.81 21.81 13.73
CA MET A 283 -6.00 22.49 14.25
C MET A 283 -7.21 22.36 13.31
N ALA A 284 -7.00 22.53 12.00
CA ALA A 284 -8.06 22.38 11.01
C ALA A 284 -8.57 20.94 10.94
N ARG A 285 -7.69 19.94 11.06
CA ARG A 285 -8.06 18.51 11.13
C ARG A 285 -8.88 18.20 12.38
N LYS A 286 -8.44 18.69 13.53
CA LYS A 286 -9.17 18.52 14.78
C LYS A 286 -10.59 19.09 14.69
N LYS A 287 -10.71 20.32 14.19
CA LYS A 287 -12.02 20.96 13.95
C LYS A 287 -12.89 20.13 13.00
N LEU A 288 -12.32 19.63 11.90
CA LEU A 288 -13.04 18.81 10.93
C LEU A 288 -13.58 17.51 11.56
N PHE A 289 -12.79 16.85 12.41
CA PHE A 289 -13.24 15.67 13.13
C PHE A 289 -14.31 15.98 14.19
N GLU A 290 -14.22 17.11 14.85
CA GLU A 290 -15.28 17.59 15.75
C GLU A 290 -16.60 17.86 14.97
N GLU A 291 -16.52 18.45 13.81
CA GLU A 291 -17.68 18.68 12.92
C GLU A 291 -18.29 17.35 12.43
N MET A 292 -17.45 16.32 12.17
CA MET A 292 -17.95 14.98 11.89
C MET A 292 -18.64 14.34 13.10
N ASN A 293 -18.00 14.37 14.27
CA ASN A 293 -18.58 13.79 15.48
C ASN A 293 -19.92 14.41 15.85
N ASN A 294 -20.12 15.68 15.52
CA ASN A 294 -21.38 16.41 15.74
C ASN A 294 -22.39 16.23 14.58
N GLY A 295 -22.06 15.43 13.55
CA GLY A 295 -22.92 15.20 12.40
C GLY A 295 -23.11 16.42 11.48
N LYS A 296 -22.27 17.46 11.60
CA LYS A 296 -22.29 18.62 10.71
C LYS A 296 -21.65 18.27 9.35
N VAL A 297 -20.53 17.56 9.37
CA VAL A 297 -19.94 16.94 8.18
C VAL A 297 -20.30 15.48 8.21
N ARG A 298 -20.97 14.98 7.16
CA ARG A 298 -21.47 13.61 7.11
C ARG A 298 -20.69 12.70 6.17
N VAL A 299 -19.98 13.28 5.21
CA VAL A 299 -19.13 12.54 4.28
C VAL A 299 -17.74 13.15 4.26
N LEU A 300 -16.72 12.39 4.66
CA LEU A 300 -15.33 12.82 4.62
C LEU A 300 -14.53 11.92 3.69
N PHE A 301 -13.95 12.53 2.66
CA PHE A 301 -12.98 11.88 1.80
C PHE A 301 -11.60 11.93 2.45
N GLY A 302 -11.07 10.75 2.75
CA GLY A 302 -9.77 10.57 3.40
C GLY A 302 -8.64 10.30 2.42
N SER A 303 -7.43 10.17 2.96
CA SER A 303 -6.23 9.69 2.25
C SER A 303 -5.71 8.46 2.99
N THR A 304 -5.32 7.45 2.26
CA THR A 304 -4.63 6.27 2.82
C THR A 304 -3.17 6.56 3.09
#